data_31397a2b5f0d7e66b8499e6bf17e3415
#
_entry.id   31397a2b5f0d7e66b8499e6bf17e3415
#
_cell.length_a   1.000
_cell.length_b   1.000
_cell.length_c   1.000
_cell.angle_alpha   90.00
_cell.angle_beta   90.00
_cell.angle_gamma   90.00
#
_symmetry.space_group_name_H-M   'P 1'
#
loop_
_entity.id
_entity.type
_entity.pdbx_description
1 polymer ?
#
loop_
_entity_poly.entity_id
_entity_poly.type
_entity_poly.pdbx_seq_one_letter_code
_entity_poly.pdbx_strand_id
1 'polypeptide(L)'
;MITPRPLGLYLHIPFCVKKCAYCDFYSITDASRMDAFTDALIRSIREYGEKSAGRTTDTVYLGGGTPSYLGGARLERILHAVRENFALAENTEITVECNPESTDAVLLDALRRGGANRLSFGVQAAHDNELRRIGRIHDFAKAKNAVLLAHEHGFSNISLDLMYGLPGQTQDMFLDSLAQCLALQPTHLSCYGLKLEPMTEMGREAPVLPDND
;
A
#
# COMPACT_ATOMS: atom_id res chain seq x y z
N MET A 1 31.90 -3.94 -20.95
CA MET A 1 30.44 -4.16 -21.21
C MET A 1 29.65 -3.51 -20.07
N ILE A 2 28.70 -2.63 -20.38
CA ILE A 2 27.85 -2.02 -19.35
C ILE A 2 26.84 -3.09 -18.94
N THR A 3 26.87 -3.52 -17.68
CA THR A 3 25.86 -4.42 -17.13
C THR A 3 24.49 -3.75 -17.25
N PRO A 4 23.47 -4.39 -17.83
CA PRO A 4 22.14 -3.81 -17.91
C PRO A 4 21.64 -3.45 -16.51
N ARG A 5 21.05 -2.25 -16.34
CA ARG A 5 20.44 -1.86 -15.09
C ARG A 5 19.27 -2.82 -14.78
N PRO A 6 19.08 -3.24 -13.52
CA PRO A 6 17.96 -4.05 -13.14
C PRO A 6 16.62 -3.34 -13.41
N LEU A 7 15.55 -4.10 -13.46
CA LEU A 7 14.18 -3.62 -13.62
C LEU A 7 13.52 -3.45 -12.25
N GLY A 8 12.77 -2.36 -12.06
CA GLY A 8 11.71 -2.27 -11.08
C GLY A 8 10.36 -2.51 -11.76
N LEU A 9 9.51 -3.33 -11.16
CA LEU A 9 8.15 -3.56 -11.62
C LEU A 9 7.17 -2.84 -10.70
N TYR A 10 6.30 -2.01 -11.27
CA TYR A 10 5.16 -1.42 -10.58
C TYR A 10 3.86 -1.98 -11.16
N LEU A 11 3.06 -2.61 -10.29
CA LEU A 11 1.75 -3.15 -10.64
C LEU A 11 0.68 -2.30 -9.97
N HIS A 12 -0.08 -1.56 -10.77
CA HIS A 12 -1.16 -0.71 -10.28
C HIS A 12 -2.42 -1.54 -10.03
N ILE A 13 -2.90 -1.57 -8.79
CA ILE A 13 -4.14 -2.24 -8.38
C ILE A 13 -5.19 -1.15 -8.05
N PRO A 14 -6.15 -0.86 -8.95
CA PRO A 14 -6.98 0.34 -8.84
C PRO A 14 -8.21 0.19 -7.93
N PHE A 15 -8.28 -0.80 -7.07
CA PHE A 15 -9.48 -1.06 -6.27
C PHE A 15 -9.38 -0.49 -4.86
N CYS A 16 -10.45 0.19 -4.40
CA CYS A 16 -10.64 0.64 -3.03
C CYS A 16 -12.04 0.28 -2.56
N VAL A 17 -12.20 -0.03 -1.26
CA VAL A 17 -13.53 -0.17 -0.64
C VAL A 17 -14.28 1.16 -0.73
N LYS A 18 -13.58 2.25 -0.43
CA LYS A 18 -14.06 3.64 -0.47
C LYS A 18 -12.90 4.54 -0.86
N LYS A 19 -13.17 5.59 -1.64
CA LYS A 19 -12.16 6.61 -1.94
C LYS A 19 -12.04 7.56 -0.74
N CYS A 20 -10.82 7.73 -0.22
CA CYS A 20 -10.56 8.67 0.88
C CYS A 20 -10.74 10.11 0.40
N ALA A 21 -11.16 11.01 1.30
CA ALA A 21 -11.52 12.39 0.96
C ALA A 21 -10.37 13.21 0.33
N TYR A 22 -9.13 12.86 0.63
CA TYR A 22 -7.91 13.54 0.15
C TYR A 22 -7.27 12.89 -1.07
N CYS A 23 -7.66 11.64 -1.42
CA CYS A 23 -6.88 10.82 -2.35
C CYS A 23 -7.17 11.15 -3.81
N ASP A 24 -6.12 11.50 -4.56
CA ASP A 24 -6.19 11.75 -6.00
C ASP A 24 -5.69 10.58 -6.86
N PHE A 25 -5.28 9.47 -6.25
CA PHE A 25 -4.83 8.31 -7.00
C PHE A 25 -5.96 7.72 -7.84
N TYR A 26 -5.59 7.19 -9.01
CA TYR A 26 -6.53 6.49 -9.87
C TYR A 26 -7.04 5.22 -9.15
N SER A 27 -8.32 5.24 -8.79
CA SER A 27 -8.97 4.11 -8.12
C SER A 27 -10.45 4.04 -8.43
N ILE A 28 -11.02 2.83 -8.34
CA ILE A 28 -12.42 2.53 -8.53
C ILE A 28 -12.96 1.72 -7.36
N THR A 29 -14.26 1.80 -7.11
CA THR A 29 -14.95 1.07 -6.03
C THR A 29 -15.78 -0.11 -6.52
N ASP A 30 -15.81 -0.36 -7.84
CA ASP A 30 -16.56 -1.47 -8.44
C ASP A 30 -15.76 -2.79 -8.31
N ALA A 31 -16.02 -3.52 -7.23
CA ALA A 31 -15.39 -4.81 -6.94
C ALA A 31 -15.77 -5.91 -7.95
N SER A 32 -16.88 -5.78 -8.70
CA SER A 32 -17.30 -6.79 -9.68
C SER A 32 -16.28 -7.03 -10.80
N ARG A 33 -15.37 -6.06 -10.99
CA ARG A 33 -14.33 -6.09 -12.03
C ARG A 33 -13.02 -6.76 -11.60
N MET A 34 -12.88 -7.16 -10.34
CA MET A 34 -11.61 -7.65 -9.79
C MET A 34 -11.07 -8.90 -10.50
N ASP A 35 -11.94 -9.87 -10.84
CA ASP A 35 -11.49 -11.10 -11.51
C ASP A 35 -11.03 -10.81 -12.94
N ALA A 36 -11.82 -10.08 -13.71
CA ALA A 36 -11.48 -9.70 -15.08
C ALA A 36 -10.20 -8.85 -15.13
N PHE A 37 -10.02 -7.95 -14.17
CA PHE A 37 -8.80 -7.14 -14.01
C PHE A 37 -7.60 -8.04 -13.69
N THR A 38 -7.73 -8.97 -12.75
CA THR A 38 -6.64 -9.90 -12.37
C THR A 38 -6.17 -10.70 -13.58
N ASP A 39 -7.11 -11.24 -14.36
CA ASP A 39 -6.78 -11.99 -15.58
C ASP A 39 -6.12 -11.11 -16.65
N ALA A 40 -6.57 -9.87 -16.81
CA ALA A 40 -5.95 -8.91 -17.73
C ALA A 40 -4.53 -8.54 -17.28
N LEU A 41 -4.32 -8.28 -15.99
CA LEU A 41 -3.01 -7.96 -15.44
C LEU A 41 -2.02 -9.13 -15.62
N ILE A 42 -2.46 -10.37 -15.38
CA ILE A 42 -1.63 -11.57 -15.60
C ILE A 42 -1.23 -11.70 -17.08
N ARG A 43 -2.13 -11.41 -18.03
CA ARG A 43 -1.77 -11.37 -19.45
C ARG A 43 -0.69 -10.31 -19.75
N SER A 44 -0.85 -9.12 -19.19
CA SER A 44 0.14 -8.05 -19.33
C SER A 44 1.50 -8.44 -18.73
N ILE A 45 1.50 -9.08 -17.56
CA ILE A 45 2.72 -9.58 -16.90
C ILE A 45 3.47 -10.53 -17.83
N ARG A 46 2.78 -11.48 -18.49
CA ARG A 46 3.39 -12.41 -19.45
C ARG A 46 3.99 -11.68 -20.64
N GLU A 47 3.24 -10.77 -21.25
CA GLU A 47 3.68 -10.00 -22.40
C GLU A 47 4.93 -9.15 -22.09
N TYR A 48 4.95 -8.46 -20.93
CA TYR A 48 6.10 -7.66 -20.52
C TYR A 48 7.28 -8.52 -20.06
N GLY A 49 7.02 -9.71 -19.52
CA GLY A 49 8.06 -10.69 -19.19
C GLY A 49 8.87 -11.11 -20.42
N GLU A 50 8.19 -11.42 -21.52
CA GLU A 50 8.86 -11.73 -22.80
C GLU A 50 9.73 -10.55 -23.30
N LYS A 51 9.23 -9.31 -23.19
CA LYS A 51 9.96 -8.08 -23.58
C LYS A 51 11.14 -7.76 -22.67
N SER A 52 11.16 -8.29 -21.44
CA SER A 52 12.21 -8.06 -20.44
C SER A 52 13.34 -9.09 -20.47
N ALA A 53 13.31 -10.03 -21.39
CA ALA A 53 14.26 -11.13 -21.48
C ALA A 53 15.72 -10.66 -21.38
N GLY A 54 16.51 -11.32 -20.52
CA GLY A 54 17.93 -10.98 -20.27
C GLY A 54 18.15 -9.84 -19.27
N ARG A 55 17.09 -9.30 -18.63
CA ARG A 55 17.21 -8.31 -17.56
C ARG A 55 16.75 -8.91 -16.22
N THR A 56 17.49 -8.62 -15.17
CA THR A 56 17.13 -9.01 -13.79
C THR A 56 16.20 -7.98 -13.18
N THR A 57 15.20 -8.43 -12.43
CA THR A 57 14.29 -7.58 -11.66
C THR A 57 14.72 -7.61 -10.19
N ASP A 58 14.93 -6.45 -9.57
CA ASP A 58 15.34 -6.32 -8.16
C ASP A 58 14.25 -5.77 -7.25
N THR A 59 13.21 -5.16 -7.81
CA THR A 59 12.07 -4.65 -7.04
C THR A 59 10.76 -4.94 -7.74
N VAL A 60 9.74 -5.34 -6.95
CA VAL A 60 8.34 -5.50 -7.39
C VAL A 60 7.46 -4.75 -6.39
N TYR A 61 6.63 -3.85 -6.88
CA TYR A 61 5.77 -3.02 -6.05
C TYR A 61 4.31 -3.12 -6.52
N LEU A 62 3.45 -3.60 -5.65
CA LEU A 62 2.00 -3.60 -5.86
C LEU A 62 1.39 -2.45 -5.07
N GLY A 63 0.87 -1.45 -5.77
CA GLY A 63 0.32 -0.23 -5.17
C GLY A 63 -0.84 0.35 -5.96
N GLY A 64 -1.26 1.55 -5.59
CA GLY A 64 -2.24 2.35 -6.33
C GLY A 64 -3.51 2.69 -5.56
N GLY A 65 -4.53 1.86 -5.61
CA GLY A 65 -5.71 1.96 -4.76
C GLY A 65 -5.46 1.28 -3.42
N THR A 66 -5.90 0.04 -3.28
CA THR A 66 -5.69 -0.79 -2.09
C THR A 66 -5.44 -2.23 -2.54
N PRO A 67 -4.18 -2.61 -2.82
CA PRO A 67 -3.86 -3.97 -3.25
C PRO A 67 -4.41 -5.06 -2.31
N SER A 68 -4.32 -4.87 -0.99
CA SER A 68 -4.86 -5.82 -0.02
C SER A 68 -6.37 -6.08 -0.19
N TYR A 69 -7.14 -5.12 -0.70
CA TYR A 69 -8.57 -5.28 -0.96
C TYR A 69 -8.88 -6.21 -2.16
N LEU A 70 -7.91 -6.42 -3.06
CA LEU A 70 -8.06 -7.38 -4.15
C LEU A 70 -8.24 -8.82 -3.64
N GLY A 71 -7.74 -9.09 -2.42
CA GLY A 71 -7.83 -10.36 -1.72
C GLY A 71 -6.68 -11.32 -2.01
N GLY A 72 -6.36 -12.18 -1.03
CA GLY A 72 -5.17 -13.03 -1.04
C GLY A 72 -5.05 -13.93 -2.26
N ALA A 73 -6.14 -14.61 -2.66
CA ALA A 73 -6.10 -15.54 -3.80
C ALA A 73 -5.73 -14.86 -5.12
N ARG A 74 -6.23 -13.64 -5.40
CA ARG A 74 -5.89 -12.91 -6.62
C ARG A 74 -4.48 -12.38 -6.58
N LEU A 75 -4.03 -11.84 -5.42
CA LEU A 75 -2.66 -11.36 -5.24
C LEU A 75 -1.65 -12.49 -5.38
N GLU A 76 -1.91 -13.65 -4.81
CA GLU A 76 -1.05 -14.84 -4.96
C GLU A 76 -0.91 -15.23 -6.43
N ARG A 77 -2.00 -15.27 -7.22
CA ARG A 77 -1.95 -15.52 -8.67
C ARG A 77 -1.11 -14.49 -9.43
N ILE A 78 -1.25 -13.20 -9.09
CA ILE A 78 -0.46 -12.11 -9.70
C ILE A 78 1.03 -12.29 -9.37
N LEU A 79 1.36 -12.53 -8.11
CA LEU A 79 2.74 -12.72 -7.66
C LEU A 79 3.39 -13.97 -8.27
N HIS A 80 2.65 -15.07 -8.41
CA HIS A 80 3.11 -16.25 -9.15
C HIS A 80 3.40 -15.90 -10.61
N ALA A 81 2.51 -15.19 -11.29
CA ALA A 81 2.72 -14.78 -12.67
C ALA A 81 3.99 -13.90 -12.83
N VAL A 82 4.26 -12.99 -11.87
CA VAL A 82 5.50 -12.21 -11.86
C VAL A 82 6.73 -13.13 -11.77
N ARG A 83 6.73 -14.08 -10.82
CA ARG A 83 7.86 -15.00 -10.60
C ARG A 83 8.11 -15.95 -11.77
N GLU A 84 7.07 -16.32 -12.51
CA GLU A 84 7.18 -17.20 -13.68
C GLU A 84 7.69 -16.47 -14.93
N ASN A 85 7.48 -15.16 -15.03
CA ASN A 85 7.72 -14.42 -16.26
C ASN A 85 8.88 -13.41 -16.18
N PHE A 86 9.39 -13.11 -14.98
CA PHE A 86 10.53 -12.22 -14.78
C PHE A 86 11.68 -12.91 -14.05
N ALA A 87 12.91 -12.61 -14.46
CA ALA A 87 14.10 -13.10 -13.77
C ALA A 87 14.33 -12.27 -12.51
N LEU A 88 13.79 -12.73 -11.37
CA LEU A 88 13.94 -12.06 -10.08
C LEU A 88 15.36 -12.29 -9.53
N ALA A 89 15.97 -11.23 -8.98
CA ALA A 89 17.22 -11.35 -8.22
C ALA A 89 16.97 -12.12 -6.91
N GLU A 90 18.01 -12.71 -6.36
CA GLU A 90 17.94 -13.48 -5.10
C GLU A 90 17.34 -12.65 -3.95
N ASN A 91 17.67 -11.37 -3.87
CA ASN A 91 17.21 -10.44 -2.83
C ASN A 91 16.15 -9.45 -3.36
N THR A 92 15.32 -9.84 -4.32
CA THR A 92 14.26 -8.98 -4.84
C THR A 92 13.33 -8.53 -3.73
N GLU A 93 13.15 -7.21 -3.57
CA GLU A 93 12.11 -6.67 -2.70
C GLU A 93 10.75 -6.79 -3.41
N ILE A 94 9.80 -7.46 -2.76
CA ILE A 94 8.41 -7.57 -3.23
C ILE A 94 7.51 -6.90 -2.20
N THR A 95 7.10 -5.66 -2.51
CA THR A 95 6.27 -4.82 -1.65
C THR A 95 4.80 -4.91 -2.04
N VAL A 96 3.92 -5.01 -1.05
CA VAL A 96 2.47 -4.89 -1.22
C VAL A 96 1.92 -3.83 -0.28
N GLU A 97 1.19 -2.85 -0.85
CA GLU A 97 0.44 -1.88 -0.05
C GLU A 97 -0.79 -2.55 0.57
N CYS A 98 -0.97 -2.31 1.86
CA CYS A 98 -2.05 -2.86 2.66
C CYS A 98 -2.81 -1.76 3.39
N ASN A 99 -4.13 -1.89 3.42
CA ASN A 99 -4.94 -1.10 4.34
C ASN A 99 -5.37 -1.98 5.53
N PRO A 100 -5.43 -1.41 6.75
CA PRO A 100 -5.79 -2.16 7.95
C PRO A 100 -7.12 -2.90 7.86
N GLU A 101 -8.11 -2.30 7.20
CA GLU A 101 -9.46 -2.88 7.07
C GLU A 101 -9.54 -4.10 6.16
N SER A 102 -8.60 -4.27 5.26
CA SER A 102 -8.55 -5.38 4.29
C SER A 102 -7.42 -6.38 4.57
N THR A 103 -6.80 -6.28 5.74
CA THR A 103 -5.71 -7.18 6.15
C THR A 103 -6.22 -8.21 7.16
N ASP A 104 -6.08 -9.47 6.81
CA ASP A 104 -6.39 -10.64 7.65
C ASP A 104 -5.33 -11.76 7.47
N ALA A 105 -5.41 -12.79 8.27
CA ALA A 105 -4.50 -13.93 8.24
C ALA A 105 -4.45 -14.63 6.88
N VAL A 106 -5.60 -14.78 6.22
CA VAL A 106 -5.70 -15.45 4.90
C VAL A 106 -4.96 -14.66 3.83
N LEU A 107 -5.10 -13.33 3.84
CA LEU A 107 -4.34 -12.44 2.97
C LEU A 107 -2.84 -12.57 3.22
N LEU A 108 -2.40 -12.46 4.47
CA LEU A 108 -0.98 -12.48 4.84
C LEU A 108 -0.32 -13.80 4.44
N ASP A 109 -0.98 -14.93 4.68
CA ASP A 109 -0.50 -16.24 4.25
C ASP A 109 -0.37 -16.33 2.72
N ALA A 110 -1.35 -15.83 1.98
CA ALA A 110 -1.33 -15.79 0.53
C ALA A 110 -0.18 -14.91 -0.01
N LEU A 111 0.06 -13.75 0.59
CA LEU A 111 1.17 -12.87 0.26
C LEU A 111 2.53 -13.55 0.52
N ARG A 112 2.68 -14.26 1.65
CA ARG A 112 3.89 -15.04 1.94
C ARG A 112 4.12 -16.14 0.91
N ARG A 113 3.10 -16.93 0.56
CA ARG A 113 3.22 -17.95 -0.50
C ARG A 113 3.56 -17.35 -1.86
N GLY A 114 3.00 -16.17 -2.17
CA GLY A 114 3.34 -15.40 -3.37
C GLY A 114 4.77 -14.88 -3.38
N GLY A 115 5.45 -14.83 -2.23
CA GLY A 115 6.83 -14.36 -2.09
C GLY A 115 6.96 -12.89 -1.72
N ALA A 116 5.87 -12.22 -1.32
CA ALA A 116 5.95 -10.87 -0.75
C ALA A 116 6.82 -10.89 0.51
N ASN A 117 7.73 -9.92 0.63
CA ASN A 117 8.67 -9.81 1.74
C ASN A 117 8.68 -8.43 2.41
N ARG A 118 7.89 -7.47 1.89
CA ARG A 118 7.69 -6.15 2.49
C ARG A 118 6.21 -5.77 2.42
N LEU A 119 5.67 -5.19 3.49
CA LEU A 119 4.33 -4.61 3.53
C LEU A 119 4.40 -3.11 3.80
N SER A 120 3.53 -2.30 3.16
CA SER A 120 3.35 -0.89 3.48
C SER A 120 1.92 -0.66 3.94
N PHE A 121 1.74 -0.23 5.21
CA PHE A 121 0.43 -0.01 5.78
C PHE A 121 0.05 1.46 5.78
N GLY A 122 -1.07 1.80 5.16
CA GLY A 122 -1.67 3.12 5.20
C GLY A 122 -2.35 3.40 6.54
N VAL A 123 -1.56 3.68 7.59
CA VAL A 123 -2.07 4.00 8.94
C VAL A 123 -2.62 5.41 8.99
N GLN A 124 -1.88 6.38 8.48
CA GLN A 124 -2.16 7.81 8.33
C GLN A 124 -2.11 8.62 9.64
N ALA A 125 -2.77 8.17 10.71
CA ALA A 125 -2.75 8.82 12.02
C ALA A 125 -3.09 7.80 13.12
N ALA A 126 -2.76 8.11 14.38
CA ALA A 126 -3.17 7.32 15.54
C ALA A 126 -4.43 7.87 16.24
N HIS A 127 -4.95 9.00 15.80
CA HIS A 127 -6.17 9.59 16.36
C HIS A 127 -7.37 9.32 15.45
N ASP A 128 -8.41 8.67 15.98
CA ASP A 128 -9.58 8.27 15.20
C ASP A 128 -10.39 9.45 14.63
N ASN A 129 -10.35 10.62 15.27
CA ASN A 129 -10.97 11.84 14.75
C ASN A 129 -10.25 12.33 13.48
N GLU A 130 -8.91 12.23 13.40
CA GLU A 130 -8.12 12.53 12.22
C GLU A 130 -8.43 11.54 11.09
N LEU A 131 -8.44 10.22 11.40
CA LEU A 131 -8.78 9.18 10.44
C LEU A 131 -10.18 9.38 9.84
N ARG A 132 -11.19 9.66 10.67
CA ARG A 132 -12.54 10.00 10.20
C ARG A 132 -12.56 11.24 9.32
N ARG A 133 -11.80 12.28 9.69
CA ARG A 133 -11.75 13.54 8.96
C ARG A 133 -11.21 13.38 7.54
N ILE A 134 -10.22 12.51 7.35
CA ILE A 134 -9.65 12.20 6.03
C ILE A 134 -10.40 11.08 5.28
N GLY A 135 -11.51 10.59 5.82
CA GLY A 135 -12.37 9.59 5.18
C GLY A 135 -11.87 8.14 5.27
N ARG A 136 -10.96 7.84 6.24
CA ARG A 136 -10.54 6.45 6.51
C ARG A 136 -11.67 5.68 7.17
N ILE A 137 -11.75 4.38 6.85
CA ILE A 137 -12.79 3.47 7.36
C ILE A 137 -12.31 2.59 8.51
N HIS A 138 -11.00 2.57 8.77
CA HIS A 138 -10.42 1.93 9.94
C HIS A 138 -10.17 2.94 11.07
N ASP A 139 -10.06 2.45 12.28
CA ASP A 139 -9.54 3.13 13.46
C ASP A 139 -8.08 2.72 13.74
N PHE A 140 -7.43 3.40 14.67
CA PHE A 140 -6.04 3.06 15.01
C PHE A 140 -5.89 1.68 15.65
N ALA A 141 -6.88 1.23 16.41
CA ALA A 141 -6.86 -0.13 16.99
C ALA A 141 -6.82 -1.20 15.89
N LYS A 142 -7.57 -1.01 14.80
CA LYS A 142 -7.55 -1.89 13.63
C LYS A 142 -6.18 -1.85 12.92
N ALA A 143 -5.58 -0.65 12.79
CA ALA A 143 -4.24 -0.50 12.20
C ALA A 143 -3.18 -1.22 13.04
N LYS A 144 -3.19 -1.03 14.36
CA LYS A 144 -2.31 -1.74 15.30
C LYS A 144 -2.44 -3.25 15.17
N ASN A 145 -3.68 -3.77 15.17
CA ASN A 145 -3.92 -5.22 15.06
C ASN A 145 -3.44 -5.78 13.72
N ALA A 146 -3.61 -5.05 12.61
CA ALA A 146 -3.13 -5.48 11.29
C ALA A 146 -1.59 -5.59 11.24
N VAL A 147 -0.87 -4.64 11.84
CA VAL A 147 0.59 -4.66 11.91
C VAL A 147 1.09 -5.80 12.80
N LEU A 148 0.49 -6.00 13.98
CA LEU A 148 0.84 -7.11 14.89
C LEU A 148 0.59 -8.46 14.22
N LEU A 149 -0.54 -8.63 13.55
CA LEU A 149 -0.87 -9.83 12.79
C LEU A 149 0.15 -10.08 11.67
N ALA A 150 0.61 -9.04 10.98
CA ALA A 150 1.64 -9.16 9.95
C ALA A 150 2.98 -9.68 10.54
N HIS A 151 3.37 -9.20 11.71
CA HIS A 151 4.55 -9.73 12.44
C HIS A 151 4.37 -11.22 12.81
N GLU A 152 3.19 -11.60 13.34
CA GLU A 152 2.85 -13.00 13.66
C GLU A 152 2.92 -13.91 12.43
N HIS A 153 2.55 -13.40 11.24
CA HIS A 153 2.67 -14.10 9.96
C HIS A 153 4.07 -13.99 9.30
N GLY A 154 5.09 -13.53 10.04
CA GLY A 154 6.49 -13.57 9.65
C GLY A 154 6.94 -12.43 8.73
N PHE A 155 6.18 -11.32 8.67
CA PHE A 155 6.65 -10.11 8.01
C PHE A 155 7.46 -9.26 9.01
N SER A 156 8.76 -9.12 8.75
CA SER A 156 9.66 -8.25 9.53
C SER A 156 9.95 -6.92 8.83
N ASN A 157 9.78 -6.84 7.50
CA ASN A 157 9.98 -5.61 6.75
C ASN A 157 8.63 -4.90 6.55
N ILE A 158 8.30 -4.00 7.47
CA ILE A 158 7.03 -3.28 7.50
C ILE A 158 7.27 -1.77 7.44
N SER A 159 6.62 -1.11 6.50
CA SER A 159 6.52 0.34 6.39
C SER A 159 5.17 0.81 6.91
N LEU A 160 5.14 1.91 7.67
CA LEU A 160 3.91 2.58 8.06
C LEU A 160 3.87 3.98 7.44
N ASP A 161 2.75 4.30 6.81
CA ASP A 161 2.53 5.62 6.22
C ASP A 161 1.80 6.51 7.21
N LEU A 162 2.32 7.72 7.44
CA LEU A 162 1.76 8.74 8.31
C LEU A 162 1.56 10.05 7.56
N MET A 163 0.50 10.75 7.88
CA MET A 163 0.21 12.06 7.31
C MET A 163 0.33 13.16 8.36
N TYR A 164 0.96 14.26 7.98
CA TYR A 164 0.99 15.50 8.79
C TYR A 164 0.26 16.64 8.07
N GLY A 165 -0.05 17.71 8.81
CA GLY A 165 -0.80 18.84 8.28
C GLY A 165 -2.27 18.53 8.02
N LEU A 166 -2.86 17.57 8.77
CA LEU A 166 -4.29 17.25 8.68
C LEU A 166 -5.15 18.40 9.26
N PRO A 167 -6.39 18.60 8.80
CA PRO A 167 -7.25 19.64 9.32
C PRO A 167 -7.46 19.51 10.83
N GLY A 168 -7.03 20.54 11.59
CA GLY A 168 -7.09 20.58 13.05
C GLY A 168 -6.01 19.75 13.77
N GLN A 169 -5.06 19.18 13.05
CA GLN A 169 -3.93 18.45 13.66
C GLN A 169 -2.98 19.47 14.33
N THR A 170 -2.56 19.16 15.56
CA THR A 170 -1.48 19.87 16.24
C THR A 170 -0.17 19.10 16.12
N GLN A 171 0.94 19.76 16.38
CA GLN A 171 2.25 19.11 16.44
C GLN A 171 2.27 17.96 17.46
N ASP A 172 1.68 18.16 18.64
CA ASP A 172 1.61 17.12 19.67
C ASP A 172 0.82 15.88 19.20
N MET A 173 -0.28 16.07 18.47
CA MET A 173 -1.05 14.96 17.89
C MET A 173 -0.24 14.16 16.87
N PHE A 174 0.52 14.85 16.00
CA PHE A 174 1.40 14.16 15.05
C PHE A 174 2.53 13.40 15.77
N LEU A 175 3.18 14.03 16.75
CA LEU A 175 4.25 13.42 17.53
C LEU A 175 3.74 12.19 18.33
N ASP A 176 2.53 12.26 18.87
CA ASP A 176 1.89 11.11 19.52
C ASP A 176 1.60 10.00 18.52
N SER A 177 1.07 10.31 17.34
CA SER A 177 0.87 9.35 16.25
C SER A 177 2.18 8.68 15.84
N LEU A 178 3.25 9.47 15.71
CA LEU A 178 4.59 8.97 15.41
C LEU A 178 5.10 8.00 16.48
N ALA A 179 4.98 8.38 17.77
CA ALA A 179 5.39 7.56 18.89
C ALA A 179 4.62 6.23 18.94
N GLN A 180 3.30 6.26 18.76
CA GLN A 180 2.47 5.07 18.73
C GLN A 180 2.80 4.15 17.55
N CYS A 181 3.11 4.70 16.37
CA CYS A 181 3.54 3.91 15.21
C CYS A 181 4.94 3.30 15.42
N LEU A 182 5.87 4.03 16.01
CA LEU A 182 7.21 3.49 16.36
C LEU A 182 7.13 2.32 17.35
N ALA A 183 6.17 2.37 18.29
CA ALA A 183 5.94 1.27 19.24
C ALA A 183 5.51 -0.06 18.56
N LEU A 184 5.03 0.00 17.30
CA LEU A 184 4.71 -1.19 16.48
C LEU A 184 5.94 -1.80 15.79
N GLN A 185 7.14 -1.24 16.01
CA GLN A 185 8.42 -1.73 15.50
C GLN A 185 8.49 -1.85 13.97
N PRO A 186 8.09 -0.81 13.20
CA PRO A 186 8.28 -0.82 11.76
C PRO A 186 9.77 -0.71 11.41
N THR A 187 10.14 -1.22 10.22
CA THR A 187 11.48 -1.00 9.65
C THR A 187 11.60 0.33 8.90
N HIS A 188 10.46 0.91 8.54
CA HIS A 188 10.39 2.15 7.76
C HIS A 188 9.14 2.96 8.13
N LEU A 189 9.28 4.28 8.12
CA LEU A 189 8.16 5.23 8.19
C LEU A 189 8.17 6.09 6.93
N SER A 190 7.00 6.24 6.31
CA SER A 190 6.74 7.15 5.20
C SER A 190 5.87 8.28 5.72
N CYS A 191 6.46 9.46 5.96
CA CYS A 191 5.73 10.62 6.47
C CYS A 191 5.59 11.67 5.38
N TYR A 192 4.35 12.12 5.10
CA TYR A 192 4.07 13.10 4.06
C TYR A 192 2.96 14.06 4.45
N GLY A 193 3.09 15.32 3.97
CA GLY A 193 2.11 16.37 4.22
C GLY A 193 0.84 16.18 3.42
N LEU A 194 -0.32 16.52 4.03
CA LEU A 194 -1.57 16.61 3.30
C LEU A 194 -1.45 17.68 2.21
N LYS A 195 -1.73 17.29 0.97
CA LYS A 195 -1.90 18.20 -0.15
C LYS A 195 -3.36 18.20 -0.58
N LEU A 196 -3.97 19.38 -0.66
CA LEU A 196 -5.34 19.53 -1.15
C LEU A 196 -5.34 19.52 -2.67
N GLU A 197 -5.74 18.41 -3.26
CA GLU A 197 -5.89 18.28 -4.72
C GLU A 197 -7.30 18.73 -5.12
N PRO A 198 -7.46 19.67 -6.08
CA PRO A 198 -8.75 20.32 -6.38
C PRO A 198 -9.87 19.35 -6.78
N MET A 199 -9.51 18.20 -7.34
CA MET A 199 -10.48 17.20 -7.79
C MET A 199 -10.97 16.26 -6.69
N THR A 200 -10.35 16.28 -5.51
CA THR A 200 -10.76 15.47 -4.36
C THR A 200 -11.94 16.10 -3.61
N GLU A 201 -12.61 15.32 -2.77
CA GLU A 201 -13.67 15.82 -1.88
C GLU A 201 -13.10 16.90 -0.96
N MET A 202 -11.97 16.62 -0.30
CA MET A 202 -11.31 17.53 0.63
C MET A 202 -10.75 18.78 -0.08
N GLY A 203 -10.26 18.66 -1.32
CA GLY A 203 -9.83 19.81 -2.11
C GLY A 203 -10.96 20.76 -2.46
N ARG A 204 -12.18 20.25 -2.69
CA ARG A 204 -13.39 21.07 -2.90
C ARG A 204 -13.91 21.71 -1.61
N GLU A 205 -13.80 21.02 -0.47
CA GLU A 205 -14.14 21.57 0.85
C GLU A 205 -13.18 22.68 1.27
N ALA A 206 -11.93 22.62 0.81
CA ALA A 206 -10.85 23.55 1.15
C ALA A 206 -10.76 23.85 2.66
N PRO A 207 -10.62 22.83 3.52
CA PRO A 207 -10.55 23.02 4.95
C PRO A 207 -9.32 23.86 5.33
N VAL A 208 -9.40 24.56 6.45
CA VAL A 208 -8.23 25.24 7.02
C VAL A 208 -7.23 24.18 7.46
N LEU A 209 -6.03 24.26 6.94
CA LEU A 209 -4.90 23.41 7.36
C LEU A 209 -4.07 24.15 8.43
N PRO A 210 -3.32 23.42 9.25
CA PRO A 210 -2.33 24.01 10.14
C PRO A 210 -1.34 24.88 9.34
N ASP A 211 -0.87 25.97 9.95
CA ASP A 211 0.19 26.79 9.37
C ASP A 211 1.49 26.00 9.21
N ASN A 212 2.33 26.42 8.25
CA ASN A 212 3.59 25.73 7.93
C ASN A 212 4.75 26.12 8.89
N ASP A 213 4.47 26.77 10.02
CA ASP A 213 5.45 27.26 10.98
C ASP A 213 5.80 26.23 12.07
#